data_e0fb8edeed5eaa9f887104dac06c4238
#
_entry.id   e0fb8edeed5eaa9f887104dac06c4238
#
_cell.length_a   1.000
_cell.length_b   1.000
_cell.length_c   1.000
_cell.angle_alpha   90.00
_cell.angle_beta   90.00
_cell.angle_gamma   90.00
#
_symmetry.space_group_name_H-M   'P 1'
#
loop_
_entity.id
_entity.type
_entity.pdbx_description
1 polymer ?
#
loop_
_entity_poly.entity_id
_entity_poly.type
_entity_poly.pdbx_seq_one_letter_code
_entity_poly.pdbx_strand_id
1 'polypeptide(L)'
;NNYGLWSDADYDAVIAECTTGDLCTDPEGRWEAMYDAESIVLEQAAIFPLYGQCNAEMISSAVTGVDFHPVALNRVYKDAKKSV
;
A
#
# COMPACT_ATOMS: atom_id res chain seq x y z
N ASN A 1 3.92 1.23 -9.92
CA ASN A 1 4.15 1.46 -11.35
C ASN A 1 3.56 2.81 -11.78
N ASN A 2 4.34 3.63 -12.47
CA ASN A 2 3.92 4.93 -13.00
C ASN A 2 3.49 4.78 -14.46
N TYR A 3 2.28 4.27 -14.68
CA TYR A 3 1.75 4.05 -16.03
C TYR A 3 1.46 5.35 -16.78
N GLY A 4 1.17 6.44 -16.06
CA GLY A 4 0.91 7.76 -16.65
C GLY A 4 2.15 8.54 -17.01
N LEU A 5 3.35 8.06 -16.64
CA LEU A 5 4.64 8.74 -16.83
C LEU A 5 4.66 10.17 -16.24
N TRP A 6 3.87 10.39 -15.18
CA TRP A 6 3.82 11.66 -14.47
C TRP A 6 5.12 11.87 -13.67
N SER A 7 5.60 13.10 -13.65
CA SER A 7 6.79 13.51 -12.89
C SER A 7 6.58 14.92 -12.33
N ASP A 8 6.98 15.10 -11.08
CA ASP A 8 6.92 16.38 -10.37
C ASP A 8 8.12 16.48 -9.42
N ALA A 9 8.86 17.61 -9.53
CA ALA A 9 10.09 17.79 -8.78
C ALA A 9 9.82 17.96 -7.27
N ASP A 10 8.71 18.58 -6.88
CA ASP A 10 8.36 18.79 -5.48
C ASP A 10 7.95 17.47 -4.83
N TYR A 11 7.19 16.64 -5.55
CA TYR A 11 6.85 15.28 -5.12
C TYR A 11 8.11 14.42 -4.93
N ASP A 12 9.00 14.42 -5.90
CA ASP A 12 10.24 13.65 -5.87
C ASP A 12 11.15 14.07 -4.71
N ALA A 13 11.21 15.38 -4.40
CA ALA A 13 11.97 15.91 -3.27
C ALA A 13 11.41 15.41 -1.93
N VAL A 14 10.09 15.41 -1.75
CA VAL A 14 9.45 14.88 -0.53
C VAL A 14 9.73 13.39 -0.36
N ILE A 15 9.63 12.60 -1.41
CA ILE A 15 9.92 11.17 -1.37
C ILE A 15 11.40 10.90 -1.05
N ALA A 16 12.33 11.69 -1.60
CA ALA A 16 13.75 11.58 -1.29
C ALA A 16 14.03 11.83 0.20
N GLU A 17 13.42 12.86 0.80
CA GLU A 17 13.53 13.12 2.24
C GLU A 17 12.99 11.98 3.09
N CYS A 18 11.91 11.36 2.69
CA CYS A 18 11.31 10.23 3.41
C CYS A 18 12.15 8.94 3.32
N THR A 19 12.90 8.75 2.26
CA THR A 19 13.64 7.50 1.99
C THR A 19 15.11 7.56 2.35
N THR A 20 15.78 8.69 2.07
CA THR A 20 17.24 8.86 2.24
C THR A 20 17.63 10.09 3.02
N GLY A 21 16.69 11.00 3.31
CA GLY A 21 16.91 12.23 4.06
C GLY A 21 16.66 12.09 5.57
N ASP A 22 16.52 13.24 6.23
CA ASP A 22 16.35 13.33 7.68
C ASP A 22 15.06 12.66 8.19
N LEU A 23 14.02 12.60 7.38
CA LEU A 23 12.74 11.98 7.73
C LEU A 23 12.78 10.44 7.68
N CYS A 24 13.86 9.84 7.20
CA CYS A 24 14.00 8.38 7.15
C CYS A 24 13.91 7.73 8.54
N THR A 25 14.42 8.42 9.58
CA THR A 25 14.43 7.95 10.96
C THR A 25 13.36 8.60 11.85
N ASP A 26 12.56 9.52 11.31
CA ASP A 26 11.47 10.18 12.01
C ASP A 26 10.11 9.68 11.47
N PRO A 27 9.46 8.71 12.12
CA PRO A 27 8.20 8.16 11.64
C PRO A 27 7.05 9.17 11.57
N GLU A 28 6.94 10.07 12.54
CA GLU A 28 5.86 11.07 12.58
C GLU A 28 6.04 12.12 11.49
N GLY A 29 7.23 12.72 11.39
CA GLY A 29 7.53 13.68 10.33
C GLY A 29 7.45 13.08 8.94
N ARG A 30 7.85 11.82 8.77
CA ARG A 30 7.70 11.10 7.52
C ARG A 30 6.24 10.89 7.14
N TRP A 31 5.38 10.58 8.10
CA TRP A 31 3.94 10.42 7.86
C TRP A 31 3.30 11.70 7.36
N GLU A 32 3.61 12.84 7.99
CA GLU A 32 3.13 14.16 7.53
C GLU A 32 3.63 14.51 6.13
N ALA A 33 4.92 14.26 5.87
CA ALA A 33 5.51 14.50 4.55
C ALA A 33 4.88 13.63 3.45
N MET A 34 4.56 12.37 3.74
CA MET A 34 3.85 11.49 2.81
C MET A 34 2.42 11.97 2.53
N TYR A 35 1.75 12.54 3.54
CA TYR A 35 0.45 13.15 3.35
C TYR A 35 0.52 14.37 2.40
N ASP A 36 1.53 15.21 2.54
CA ASP A 36 1.77 16.34 1.65
C ASP A 36 2.08 15.86 0.21
N ALA A 37 2.87 14.81 0.06
CA ALA A 37 3.15 14.20 -1.24
C ALA A 37 1.88 13.65 -1.91
N GLU A 38 1.01 12.99 -1.17
CA GLU A 38 -0.29 12.53 -1.65
C GLU A 38 -1.17 13.69 -2.12
N SER A 39 -1.17 14.81 -1.38
CA SER A 39 -1.89 16.02 -1.74
C SER A 39 -1.44 16.58 -3.08
N ILE A 40 -0.13 16.62 -3.36
CA ILE A 40 0.42 17.05 -4.66
C ILE A 40 -0.12 16.18 -5.80
N VAL A 41 -0.11 14.86 -5.63
CA VAL A 41 -0.59 13.91 -6.64
C VAL A 41 -2.07 14.11 -6.94
N LEU A 42 -2.89 14.34 -5.91
CA LEU A 42 -4.33 14.55 -6.05
C LEU A 42 -4.66 15.91 -6.65
N GLU A 43 -3.99 16.96 -6.24
CA GLU A 43 -4.21 18.32 -6.78
C GLU A 43 -3.86 18.42 -8.26
N GLN A 44 -2.81 17.74 -8.69
CA GLN A 44 -2.41 17.68 -10.09
C GLN A 44 -3.20 16.65 -10.91
N ALA A 45 -4.13 15.95 -10.28
CA ALA A 45 -4.92 14.88 -10.89
C ALA A 45 -4.07 13.82 -11.62
N ALA A 46 -2.86 13.54 -11.10
CA ALA A 46 -2.00 12.48 -11.62
C ALA A 46 -2.61 11.09 -11.44
N ILE A 47 -3.43 10.94 -10.40
CA ILE A 47 -4.27 9.76 -10.15
C ILE A 47 -5.69 10.22 -9.80
N PHE A 48 -6.67 9.39 -10.11
CA PHE A 48 -8.07 9.62 -9.74
C PHE A 48 -8.57 8.44 -8.90
N PRO A 49 -8.62 8.57 -7.57
CA PRO A 49 -9.14 7.53 -6.70
C PRO A 49 -10.63 7.31 -6.96
N LEU A 50 -11.04 6.08 -7.14
CA LEU A 50 -12.45 5.71 -7.38
C LEU A 50 -13.08 5.06 -6.16
N TYR A 51 -12.45 4.00 -5.63
CA TYR A 51 -12.96 3.25 -4.47
C TYR A 51 -11.87 2.37 -3.87
N GLY A 52 -12.06 2.00 -2.61
CA GLY A 52 -11.28 0.94 -1.97
C GLY A 52 -11.89 -0.42 -2.27
N GLN A 53 -11.13 -1.30 -2.88
CA GLN A 53 -11.60 -2.65 -3.21
C GLN A 53 -11.63 -3.53 -1.95
N CYS A 54 -12.76 -4.15 -1.69
CA CYS A 54 -12.91 -5.18 -0.67
C CYS A 54 -13.05 -6.55 -1.33
N ASN A 55 -12.36 -7.54 -0.78
CA ASN A 55 -12.49 -8.93 -1.21
C ASN A 55 -13.33 -9.69 -0.18
N ALA A 56 -14.38 -10.35 -0.65
CA ALA A 56 -15.17 -11.27 0.14
C ALA A 56 -14.71 -12.70 -0.15
N GLU A 57 -14.49 -13.50 0.91
CA GLU A 57 -14.01 -14.86 0.78
C GLU A 57 -14.85 -15.81 1.60
N MET A 58 -15.10 -16.98 1.04
CA MET A 58 -15.79 -18.07 1.72
C MET A 58 -14.86 -19.28 1.80
N ILE A 59 -14.66 -19.79 3.02
CA ILE A 59 -13.82 -20.96 3.28
C ILE A 59 -14.70 -22.01 3.94
N SER A 60 -14.65 -23.24 3.42
CA SER A 60 -15.33 -24.39 4.06
C SER A 60 -14.83 -24.60 5.49
N SER A 61 -15.74 -24.91 6.41
CA SER A 61 -15.39 -25.28 7.79
C SER A 61 -14.48 -26.52 7.91
N ALA A 62 -14.40 -27.32 6.85
CA ALA A 62 -13.48 -28.46 6.78
C ALA A 62 -12.02 -28.07 6.48
N VAL A 63 -11.77 -26.81 6.13
CA VAL A 63 -10.43 -26.28 5.81
C VAL A 63 -9.95 -25.40 6.95
N THR A 64 -8.74 -25.64 7.43
CA THR A 64 -8.09 -24.86 8.49
C THR A 64 -6.67 -24.47 8.09
N GLY A 65 -6.08 -23.48 8.77
CA GLY A 65 -4.68 -23.09 8.56
C GLY A 65 -4.44 -22.28 7.30
N VAL A 66 -5.47 -21.65 6.73
CA VAL A 66 -5.30 -20.64 5.65
C VAL A 66 -5.13 -19.29 6.29
N ASP A 67 -3.98 -18.67 6.11
CA ASP A 67 -3.68 -17.35 6.62
C ASP A 67 -3.88 -16.28 5.54
N PHE A 68 -4.32 -15.11 5.98
CA PHE A 68 -4.50 -13.94 5.13
C PHE A 68 -3.43 -12.90 5.44
N HIS A 69 -2.79 -12.39 4.41
CA HIS A 69 -1.80 -11.33 4.56
C HIS A 69 -2.30 -10.05 3.90
N PRO A 70 -2.28 -8.90 4.63
CA PRO A 70 -2.88 -7.67 4.12
C PRO A 70 -2.09 -7.02 2.98
N VAL A 71 -0.81 -7.30 2.84
CA VAL A 71 0.09 -6.58 1.92
C VAL A 71 0.72 -7.47 0.85
N ALA A 72 1.11 -8.69 1.22
CA ALA A 72 1.81 -9.61 0.31
C ALA A 72 0.83 -10.51 -0.45
N LEU A 73 1.01 -11.81 -0.36
CA LEU A 73 0.06 -12.77 -0.94
C LEU A 73 -1.25 -12.73 -0.16
N ASN A 74 -2.36 -12.58 -0.85
CA ASN A 74 -3.67 -12.51 -0.20
C ASN A 74 -3.97 -13.75 0.65
N ARG A 75 -3.45 -14.90 0.24
CA ARG A 75 -3.66 -16.17 0.96
C ARG A 75 -2.37 -16.94 1.07
N VAL A 76 -2.12 -17.50 2.23
CA VAL A 76 -0.97 -18.37 2.51
C VAL A 76 -1.49 -19.75 2.87
N TYR A 77 -1.11 -20.74 2.09
CA TYR A 77 -1.59 -22.12 2.22
C TYR A 77 -0.57 -23.05 2.89
N LYS A 78 0.53 -22.54 3.38
CA LYS A 78 1.63 -23.35 3.95
C LYS A 78 1.17 -24.33 5.01
N ASP A 79 0.28 -23.90 5.88
CA ASP A 79 -0.22 -24.67 7.01
C ASP A 79 -1.68 -25.15 6.80
N ALA A 80 -2.20 -25.02 5.58
CA ALA A 80 -3.56 -25.39 5.25
C ALA A 80 -3.77 -26.90 5.35
N LYS A 81 -4.86 -27.29 6.01
CA LYS A 81 -5.28 -28.68 6.19
C LYS A 81 -6.76 -28.82 5.88
N LYS A 82 -7.13 -29.96 5.32
CA LYS A 82 -8.52 -30.31 5.09
C LYS A 82 -8.86 -31.54 5.93
N SER A 83 -9.90 -31.42 6.74
CA SER A 83 -10.49 -32.55 7.42
C SER A 83 -11.42 -33.33 6.47
N VAL A 84 -11.34 -34.61 6.54
CA VAL A 84 -12.13 -35.51 5.70
C VAL A 84 -13.33 -36.05 6.51
#